data_0d36ff01b0da25c200e4c77e5ccd26b5
#
_entry.id   0d36ff01b0da25c200e4c77e5ccd26b5
#
_cell.length_a   1.000
_cell.length_b   1.000
_cell.length_c   1.000
_cell.angle_alpha   90.00
_cell.angle_beta   90.00
_cell.angle_gamma   90.00
#
_symmetry.space_group_name_H-M   'P 1'
#
loop_
_entity.id
_entity.type
_entity.pdbx_description
1 polymer ?
#
loop_
_entity_poly.entity_id
_entity_poly.type
_entity_poly.pdbx_seq_one_letter_code
_entity_poly.pdbx_strand_id
1 'polypeptide(L)'
;LGIFFSDDDMYKRKDKSNIINHKEYVSYIGNVDTFKILVFAKAVELKYWEYESIVFISDGATWLRNMIDELFPEAIQILDKFHLIENTYDYAKFIFNEDIKKVEKFKDKIIGYCYSREYNLIAKELKKYKDVTIPKTICNLPVYLENNKNKIDYSTYEHNGWFVGSGAIESSNKTVVQLRLKQAGMRWSIEGANYMITLRCMWESNHWDKIEKIVTDYIY
;
A
#
# COMPACT_ATOMS: atom_id res chain seq x y z
N LEU A 1 8.42 -2.02 -3.57
CA LEU A 1 8.75 -0.96 -2.61
C LEU A 1 7.88 -1.13 -1.37
N GLY A 2 8.50 -1.12 -0.19
CA GLY A 2 7.87 -1.00 1.11
C GLY A 2 8.38 0.26 1.80
N ILE A 3 7.53 0.87 2.62
CA ILE A 3 7.91 1.99 3.49
C ILE A 3 7.54 1.66 4.92
N PHE A 4 8.36 2.12 5.85
CA PHE A 4 8.17 1.96 7.29
C PHE A 4 8.25 3.34 7.94
N PHE A 5 7.40 3.59 8.90
CA PHE A 5 7.39 4.79 9.73
C PHE A 5 6.62 4.50 11.01
N SER A 6 6.85 5.27 12.03
CA SER A 6 6.13 5.21 13.31
C SER A 6 5.22 6.43 13.50
N ASP A 7 4.39 6.40 14.52
CA ASP A 7 3.55 7.54 14.88
C ASP A 7 4.39 8.76 15.30
N ASP A 8 5.58 8.55 15.85
CA ASP A 8 6.52 9.62 16.21
C ASP A 8 7.07 10.37 14.98
N ASP A 9 7.05 9.70 13.81
CA ASP A 9 7.47 10.32 12.55
C ASP A 9 6.39 11.20 11.92
N MET A 10 5.20 11.25 12.51
CA MET A 10 4.04 11.92 11.94
C MET A 10 3.74 13.26 12.63
N TYR A 11 3.36 14.25 11.85
CA TYR A 11 2.76 15.47 12.36
C TYR A 11 1.63 15.98 11.47
N LYS A 12 0.69 16.71 12.08
CA LYS A 12 -0.41 17.35 11.36
C LYS A 12 -0.03 18.77 10.96
N ARG A 13 -0.20 19.07 9.67
CA ARG A 13 -0.14 20.46 9.19
C ARG A 13 -1.34 21.27 9.66
N LYS A 14 -1.25 22.61 9.49
CA LYS A 14 -2.36 23.55 9.77
C LYS A 14 -3.63 23.23 8.96
N ASP A 15 -3.48 22.67 7.77
CA ASP A 15 -4.57 22.21 6.89
C ASP A 15 -5.14 20.83 7.26
N LYS A 16 -4.70 20.28 8.41
CA LYS A 16 -5.03 18.93 8.92
C LYS A 16 -4.49 17.77 8.09
N SER A 17 -3.65 18.02 7.07
CA SER A 17 -2.96 16.94 6.37
C SER A 17 -1.87 16.32 7.25
N ASN A 18 -1.72 15.00 7.19
CA ASN A 18 -0.64 14.30 7.87
C ASN A 18 0.62 14.32 7.02
N ILE A 19 1.76 14.63 7.65
CA ILE A 19 3.08 14.49 7.04
C ILE A 19 3.85 13.43 7.79
N ILE A 20 4.57 12.62 7.06
CA ILE A 20 5.54 11.67 7.59
C ILE A 20 6.92 12.26 7.34
N ASN A 21 7.60 12.66 8.41
CA ASN A 21 8.92 13.30 8.35
C ASN A 21 10.03 12.32 8.00
N HIS A 22 10.02 11.17 8.64
CA HIS A 22 11.01 10.14 8.44
C HIS A 22 10.34 8.87 7.94
N LYS A 23 10.98 8.20 6.98
CA LYS A 23 10.55 6.94 6.42
C LYS A 23 11.76 6.07 6.15
N GLU A 24 11.66 4.82 6.51
CA GLU A 24 12.58 3.80 6.08
C GLU A 24 12.06 3.08 4.85
N TYR A 25 12.94 2.73 3.95
CA TYR A 25 12.56 2.17 2.67
C TYR A 25 13.19 0.81 2.43
N VAL A 26 12.41 -0.07 1.81
CA VAL A 26 12.87 -1.34 1.24
C VAL A 26 12.35 -1.46 -0.18
N SER A 27 13.21 -1.80 -1.12
CA SER A 27 12.78 -2.06 -2.50
C SER A 27 13.58 -3.19 -3.13
N TYR A 28 12.91 -3.92 -4.02
CA TYR A 28 13.51 -4.99 -4.77
C TYR A 28 12.75 -5.24 -6.08
N ILE A 29 13.50 -5.48 -7.15
CA ILE A 29 12.99 -5.91 -8.45
C ILE A 29 13.41 -7.35 -8.64
N GLY A 30 12.48 -8.30 -8.50
CA GLY A 30 12.76 -9.73 -8.59
C GLY A 30 11.67 -10.58 -7.98
N ASN A 31 12.04 -11.71 -7.38
CA ASN A 31 11.08 -12.63 -6.77
C ASN A 31 10.55 -12.12 -5.42
N VAL A 32 9.40 -12.67 -5.03
CA VAL A 32 8.71 -12.28 -3.79
C VAL A 32 9.49 -12.73 -2.54
N ASP A 33 10.17 -13.87 -2.59
CA ASP A 33 10.84 -14.44 -1.41
C ASP A 33 12.01 -13.56 -0.97
N THR A 34 12.80 -13.03 -1.90
CA THR A 34 13.83 -12.05 -1.58
C THR A 34 13.23 -10.77 -0.99
N PHE A 35 12.11 -10.29 -1.54
CA PHE A 35 11.44 -9.11 -0.99
C PHE A 35 10.92 -9.35 0.44
N LYS A 36 10.36 -10.53 0.74
CA LYS A 36 9.96 -10.94 2.09
C LYS A 36 11.12 -10.86 3.08
N ILE A 37 12.27 -11.43 2.71
CA ILE A 37 13.48 -11.40 3.55
C ILE A 37 13.89 -9.95 3.84
N LEU A 38 13.91 -9.08 2.84
CA LEU A 38 14.29 -7.68 3.00
C LEU A 38 13.31 -6.91 3.89
N VAL A 39 11.99 -7.15 3.73
CA VAL A 39 10.96 -6.54 4.56
C VAL A 39 11.13 -6.97 6.02
N PHE A 40 11.32 -8.28 6.26
CA PHE A 40 11.50 -8.80 7.61
C PHE A 40 12.80 -8.29 8.24
N ALA A 41 13.91 -8.30 7.51
CA ALA A 41 15.18 -7.78 7.99
C ALA A 41 15.09 -6.30 8.39
N LYS A 42 14.40 -5.48 7.59
CA LYS A 42 14.16 -4.07 7.95
C LYS A 42 13.28 -3.93 9.18
N ALA A 43 12.22 -4.71 9.30
CA ALA A 43 11.37 -4.69 10.48
C ALA A 43 12.17 -5.07 11.76
N VAL A 44 13.06 -6.06 11.66
CA VAL A 44 13.98 -6.45 12.75
C VAL A 44 14.96 -5.32 13.09
N GLU A 45 15.56 -4.67 12.06
CA GLU A 45 16.43 -3.50 12.26
C GLU A 45 15.71 -2.38 13.03
N LEU A 46 14.42 -2.17 12.71
CA LEU A 46 13.56 -1.19 13.35
C LEU A 46 12.95 -1.68 14.67
N LYS A 47 13.31 -2.89 15.11
CA LYS A 47 12.82 -3.49 16.37
C LYS A 47 11.29 -3.50 16.47
N TYR A 48 10.62 -3.98 15.43
CA TYR A 48 9.16 -3.93 15.30
C TYR A 48 8.40 -4.46 16.53
N TRP A 49 9.00 -5.36 17.29
CA TRP A 49 8.41 -5.95 18.53
C TRP A 49 8.36 -4.98 19.72
N GLU A 50 8.99 -3.80 19.64
CA GLU A 50 8.90 -2.76 20.68
C GLU A 50 7.65 -1.88 20.50
N TYR A 51 6.90 -2.02 19.40
CA TYR A 51 5.68 -1.28 19.12
C TYR A 51 4.44 -2.03 19.58
N GLU A 52 3.46 -1.30 20.12
CA GLU A 52 2.20 -1.85 20.60
C GLU A 52 1.37 -2.47 19.48
N SER A 53 1.41 -1.87 18.29
CA SER A 53 0.65 -2.33 17.14
C SER A 53 1.47 -2.18 15.86
N ILE A 54 1.42 -3.21 15.01
CA ILE A 54 1.98 -3.20 13.68
C ILE A 54 0.84 -3.14 12.66
N VAL A 55 0.87 -2.15 11.78
CA VAL A 55 -0.18 -1.92 10.79
C VAL A 55 0.39 -2.03 9.38
N PHE A 56 -0.22 -2.85 8.55
CA PHE A 56 0.11 -2.96 7.13
C PHE A 56 -1.04 -2.42 6.27
N ILE A 57 -0.73 -1.50 5.37
CA ILE A 57 -1.65 -0.99 4.37
C ILE A 57 -1.25 -1.54 3.01
N SER A 58 -2.16 -2.18 2.31
CA SER A 58 -1.89 -2.79 1.01
C SER A 58 -3.09 -2.74 0.07
N ASP A 59 -2.85 -2.96 -1.22
CA ASP A 59 -3.87 -3.03 -2.28
C ASP A 59 -4.75 -4.30 -2.24
N GLY A 60 -4.50 -5.19 -1.27
CA GLY A 60 -5.21 -6.45 -1.11
C GLY A 60 -4.67 -7.59 -2.00
N ALA A 61 -3.49 -7.43 -2.59
CA ALA A 61 -2.85 -8.51 -3.35
C ALA A 61 -2.60 -9.74 -2.46
N THR A 62 -2.95 -10.92 -2.99
CA THR A 62 -2.91 -12.18 -2.22
C THR A 62 -1.50 -12.51 -1.71
N TRP A 63 -0.47 -12.22 -2.50
CA TRP A 63 0.91 -12.49 -2.09
C TRP A 63 1.36 -11.61 -0.92
N LEU A 64 0.91 -10.34 -0.86
CA LEU A 64 1.17 -9.44 0.27
C LEU A 64 0.48 -9.94 1.54
N ARG A 65 -0.79 -10.33 1.43
CA ARG A 65 -1.52 -10.93 2.55
C ARG A 65 -0.77 -12.14 3.09
N ASN A 66 -0.40 -13.08 2.22
CA ASN A 66 0.31 -14.30 2.64
C ASN A 66 1.66 -13.98 3.29
N MET A 67 2.39 -12.98 2.79
CA MET A 67 3.63 -12.50 3.41
C MET A 67 3.39 -11.95 4.82
N ILE A 68 2.35 -11.13 4.99
CA ILE A 68 2.04 -10.53 6.29
C ILE A 68 1.58 -11.60 7.28
N ASP A 69 0.69 -12.51 6.87
CA ASP A 69 0.21 -13.62 7.71
C ASP A 69 1.36 -14.53 8.15
N GLU A 70 2.37 -14.74 7.28
CA GLU A 70 3.54 -15.57 7.56
C GLU A 70 4.55 -14.89 8.51
N LEU A 71 4.88 -13.63 8.26
CA LEU A 71 5.98 -12.93 8.93
C LEU A 71 5.53 -12.08 10.13
N PHE A 72 4.29 -11.64 10.13
CA PHE A 72 3.72 -10.72 11.12
C PHE A 72 2.29 -11.13 11.49
N PRO A 73 2.10 -12.31 12.10
CA PRO A 73 0.75 -12.88 12.32
C PRO A 73 -0.16 -12.02 13.20
N GLU A 74 0.42 -11.19 14.07
CA GLU A 74 -0.33 -10.29 14.96
C GLU A 74 -0.59 -8.91 14.32
N ALA A 75 -0.14 -8.68 13.08
CA ALA A 75 -0.26 -7.39 12.45
C ALA A 75 -1.70 -7.10 11.98
N ILE A 76 -2.10 -5.86 12.14
CA ILE A 76 -3.36 -5.34 11.62
C ILE A 76 -3.18 -5.07 10.13
N GLN A 77 -4.04 -5.67 9.32
CA GLN A 77 -4.02 -5.45 7.88
C GLN A 77 -5.16 -4.52 7.48
N ILE A 78 -4.83 -3.46 6.77
CA ILE A 78 -5.77 -2.47 6.24
C ILE A 78 -5.74 -2.53 4.72
N LEU A 79 -6.91 -2.69 4.11
CA LEU A 79 -7.06 -2.54 2.67
C LEU A 79 -6.97 -1.06 2.30
N ASP A 80 -6.11 -0.73 1.34
CA ASP A 80 -5.99 0.63 0.86
C ASP A 80 -7.32 1.18 0.36
N LYS A 81 -7.79 2.24 1.02
CA LYS A 81 -9.06 2.89 0.71
C LYS A 81 -9.10 3.46 -0.70
N PHE A 82 -7.99 4.01 -1.19
CA PHE A 82 -7.95 4.58 -2.54
C PHE A 82 -8.07 3.50 -3.60
N HIS A 83 -7.36 2.38 -3.45
CA HIS A 83 -7.50 1.22 -4.35
C HIS A 83 -8.91 0.60 -4.29
N LEU A 84 -9.54 0.58 -3.11
CA LEU A 84 -10.93 0.15 -3.00
C LEU A 84 -11.88 1.11 -3.74
N ILE A 85 -11.66 2.42 -3.62
CA ILE A 85 -12.46 3.43 -4.33
C ILE A 85 -12.29 3.27 -5.84
N GLU A 86 -11.07 3.15 -6.35
CA GLU A 86 -10.77 2.95 -7.77
C GLU A 86 -11.43 1.68 -8.31
N ASN A 87 -11.20 0.54 -7.66
CA ASN A 87 -11.80 -0.73 -8.04
C ASN A 87 -13.34 -0.67 -8.03
N THR A 88 -13.92 0.00 -7.05
CA THR A 88 -15.37 0.19 -6.95
C THR A 88 -15.90 1.07 -8.07
N TYR A 89 -15.16 2.14 -8.39
CA TYR A 89 -15.52 3.07 -9.45
C TYR A 89 -15.47 2.39 -10.83
N ASP A 90 -14.40 1.66 -11.14
CA ASP A 90 -14.23 0.97 -12.43
C ASP A 90 -15.26 -0.15 -12.60
N TYR A 91 -15.54 -0.90 -11.54
CA TYR A 91 -16.62 -1.89 -11.54
C TYR A 91 -17.97 -1.23 -11.81
N ALA A 92 -18.27 -0.11 -11.14
CA ALA A 92 -19.53 0.62 -11.32
C ALA A 92 -19.67 1.21 -12.73
N LYS A 93 -18.58 1.77 -13.30
CA LYS A 93 -18.57 2.24 -14.69
C LYS A 93 -19.01 1.17 -15.67
N PHE A 94 -18.48 -0.03 -15.51
CA PHE A 94 -18.84 -1.16 -16.34
C PHE A 94 -20.32 -1.56 -16.15
N ILE A 95 -20.79 -1.69 -14.90
CA ILE A 95 -22.16 -2.11 -14.58
C ILE A 95 -23.21 -1.10 -15.07
N PHE A 96 -22.92 0.19 -14.98
CA PHE A 96 -23.85 1.27 -15.31
C PHE A 96 -23.63 1.92 -16.67
N ASN A 97 -22.82 1.28 -17.55
CA ASN A 97 -22.52 1.82 -18.88
C ASN A 97 -22.10 3.29 -18.84
N GLU A 98 -21.17 3.63 -17.93
CA GLU A 98 -20.61 4.96 -17.72
C GLU A 98 -21.62 6.05 -17.30
N ASP A 99 -22.82 5.71 -16.83
CA ASP A 99 -23.75 6.65 -16.18
C ASP A 99 -23.12 7.20 -14.88
N ILE A 100 -22.46 8.36 -14.99
CA ILE A 100 -21.68 8.96 -13.91
C ILE A 100 -22.48 9.12 -12.62
N LYS A 101 -23.76 9.49 -12.70
CA LYS A 101 -24.60 9.67 -11.51
C LYS A 101 -24.83 8.36 -10.76
N LYS A 102 -25.04 7.27 -11.49
CA LYS A 102 -25.19 5.93 -10.90
C LYS A 102 -23.87 5.41 -10.37
N VAL A 103 -22.77 5.64 -11.09
CA VAL A 103 -21.42 5.26 -10.69
C VAL A 103 -21.05 5.90 -9.35
N GLU A 104 -21.17 7.23 -9.23
CA GLU A 104 -20.86 7.95 -7.99
C GLU A 104 -21.75 7.48 -6.84
N LYS A 105 -23.07 7.37 -7.06
CA LYS A 105 -23.99 6.88 -6.05
C LYS A 105 -23.67 5.47 -5.56
N PHE A 106 -23.26 4.58 -6.45
CA PHE A 106 -22.86 3.22 -6.09
C PHE A 106 -21.58 3.23 -5.29
N LYS A 107 -20.53 3.95 -5.75
CA LYS A 107 -19.25 4.11 -5.07
C LYS A 107 -19.46 4.64 -3.64
N ASP A 108 -20.19 5.75 -3.49
CA ASP A 108 -20.43 6.37 -2.20
C ASP A 108 -21.18 5.43 -1.26
N LYS A 109 -22.10 4.64 -1.79
CA LYS A 109 -22.85 3.65 -1.03
C LYS A 109 -21.95 2.52 -0.49
N ILE A 110 -21.08 1.94 -1.34
CA ILE A 110 -20.15 0.87 -0.92
C ILE A 110 -19.18 1.40 0.13
N ILE A 111 -18.57 2.57 -0.12
CA ILE A 111 -17.66 3.19 0.85
C ILE A 111 -18.37 3.55 2.15
N GLY A 112 -19.60 4.10 2.08
CA GLY A 112 -20.42 4.37 3.26
C GLY A 112 -20.66 3.13 4.12
N TYR A 113 -20.95 1.99 3.51
CA TYR A 113 -21.10 0.73 4.25
C TYR A 113 -19.83 0.25 4.92
N CYS A 114 -18.64 0.53 4.36
CA CYS A 114 -17.37 0.25 5.03
C CYS A 114 -17.23 1.08 6.32
N TYR A 115 -17.60 2.37 6.28
CA TYR A 115 -17.54 3.24 7.46
C TYR A 115 -18.61 2.93 8.52
N SER A 116 -19.82 2.52 8.11
CA SER A 116 -20.88 2.12 9.03
C SER A 116 -20.79 0.68 9.51
N ARG A 117 -19.80 -0.10 9.06
CA ARG A 117 -19.60 -1.53 9.34
C ARG A 117 -20.78 -2.42 8.91
N GLU A 118 -21.50 -1.97 7.90
CA GLU A 118 -22.65 -2.70 7.36
C GLU A 118 -22.25 -3.66 6.23
N TYR A 119 -21.27 -4.54 6.50
CA TYR A 119 -20.69 -5.45 5.51
C TYR A 119 -21.70 -6.36 4.83
N ASN A 120 -22.75 -6.74 5.55
CA ASN A 120 -23.87 -7.52 4.99
C ASN A 120 -24.62 -6.75 3.88
N LEU A 121 -24.65 -5.43 3.96
CA LEU A 121 -25.29 -4.60 2.93
C LEU A 121 -24.41 -4.50 1.68
N ILE A 122 -23.09 -4.55 1.82
CA ILE A 122 -22.17 -4.66 0.68
C ILE A 122 -22.47 -5.94 -0.11
N ALA A 123 -22.49 -7.08 0.57
CA ALA A 123 -22.78 -8.36 -0.06
C ALA A 123 -24.17 -8.37 -0.72
N LYS A 124 -25.19 -7.81 -0.06
CA LYS A 124 -26.55 -7.68 -0.61
C LYS A 124 -26.60 -6.78 -1.84
N GLU A 125 -25.85 -5.67 -1.84
CA GLU A 125 -25.81 -4.76 -2.98
C GLU A 125 -25.14 -5.43 -4.19
N LEU A 126 -23.98 -6.05 -3.99
CA LEU A 126 -23.22 -6.73 -5.04
C LEU A 126 -23.96 -7.94 -5.63
N LYS A 127 -24.78 -8.64 -4.82
CA LYS A 127 -25.58 -9.78 -5.27
C LYS A 127 -26.55 -9.44 -6.39
N LYS A 128 -26.93 -8.17 -6.54
CA LYS A 128 -27.79 -7.70 -7.64
C LYS A 128 -27.14 -7.84 -9.03
N TYR A 129 -25.82 -7.94 -9.08
CA TYR A 129 -25.02 -7.96 -10.30
C TYR A 129 -24.28 -9.29 -10.49
N LYS A 130 -24.66 -10.34 -9.77
CA LYS A 130 -23.99 -11.67 -9.77
C LYS A 130 -23.92 -12.32 -11.14
N ASP A 131 -24.92 -12.05 -12.02
CA ASP A 131 -25.05 -12.66 -13.33
C ASP A 131 -24.30 -11.86 -14.43
N VAL A 132 -23.65 -10.76 -14.05
CA VAL A 132 -22.87 -9.94 -14.99
C VAL A 132 -21.47 -10.52 -15.13
N THR A 133 -21.08 -10.83 -16.35
CA THR A 133 -19.73 -11.28 -16.66
C THR A 133 -18.75 -10.09 -16.66
N ILE A 134 -17.84 -10.06 -15.69
CA ILE A 134 -16.85 -8.99 -15.56
C ILE A 134 -15.61 -9.30 -16.41
N PRO A 135 -15.13 -8.39 -17.27
CA PRO A 135 -13.89 -8.55 -18.01
C PRO A 135 -12.68 -8.72 -17.07
N LYS A 136 -11.68 -9.50 -17.50
CA LYS A 136 -10.43 -9.69 -16.70
C LYS A 136 -9.64 -8.42 -16.43
N THR A 137 -9.88 -7.37 -17.19
CA THR A 137 -9.25 -6.05 -17.03
C THR A 137 -9.86 -5.22 -15.90
N ILE A 138 -11.03 -5.64 -15.37
CA ILE A 138 -11.73 -4.97 -14.29
C ILE A 138 -11.71 -5.86 -13.06
N CYS A 139 -11.50 -5.27 -11.91
CA CYS A 139 -11.52 -5.98 -10.62
C CYS A 139 -12.89 -6.65 -10.39
N ASN A 140 -12.88 -7.94 -10.09
CA ASN A 140 -14.09 -8.63 -9.61
C ASN A 140 -14.40 -8.18 -8.18
N LEU A 141 -15.11 -7.06 -8.07
CA LEU A 141 -15.37 -6.38 -6.81
C LEU A 141 -16.02 -7.29 -5.74
N PRO A 142 -17.00 -8.16 -6.06
CA PRO A 142 -17.55 -9.11 -5.10
C PRO A 142 -16.49 -10.01 -4.45
N VAL A 143 -15.64 -10.62 -5.27
CA VAL A 143 -14.55 -11.50 -4.80
C VAL A 143 -13.49 -10.71 -4.03
N TYR A 144 -13.15 -9.53 -4.52
CA TYR A 144 -12.17 -8.64 -3.89
C TYR A 144 -12.61 -8.22 -2.49
N LEU A 145 -13.86 -7.79 -2.33
CA LEU A 145 -14.40 -7.38 -1.03
C LEU A 145 -14.60 -8.55 -0.07
N GLU A 146 -15.02 -9.72 -0.55
CA GLU A 146 -15.12 -10.91 0.30
C GLU A 146 -13.74 -11.32 0.84
N ASN A 147 -12.71 -11.29 0.01
CA ASN A 147 -11.34 -11.62 0.41
C ASN A 147 -10.72 -10.62 1.39
N ASN A 148 -11.25 -9.40 1.46
CA ASN A 148 -10.71 -8.31 2.26
C ASN A 148 -11.69 -7.76 3.30
N LYS A 149 -12.81 -8.44 3.56
CA LYS A 149 -13.88 -7.95 4.45
C LYS A 149 -13.44 -7.58 5.86
N ASN A 150 -12.41 -8.23 6.38
CA ASN A 150 -11.87 -7.97 7.72
C ASN A 150 -10.84 -6.82 7.73
N LYS A 151 -10.61 -6.14 6.58
CA LYS A 151 -9.56 -5.13 6.38
C LYS A 151 -10.12 -3.76 5.97
N ILE A 152 -11.44 -3.58 6.05
CA ILE A 152 -12.16 -2.39 5.54
C ILE A 152 -12.94 -1.65 6.62
N ASP A 153 -12.62 -1.84 7.90
CA ASP A 153 -13.20 -1.09 9.01
C ASP A 153 -12.52 0.27 9.17
N TYR A 154 -12.69 1.13 8.17
CA TYR A 154 -12.02 2.42 8.14
C TYR A 154 -12.38 3.33 9.30
N SER A 155 -13.60 3.22 9.83
CA SER A 155 -14.03 4.00 11.00
C SER A 155 -13.17 3.72 12.23
N THR A 156 -12.90 2.44 12.52
CA THR A 156 -12.01 2.04 13.63
C THR A 156 -10.57 2.44 13.37
N TYR A 157 -10.08 2.25 12.14
CA TYR A 157 -8.70 2.55 11.81
C TYR A 157 -8.40 4.05 11.93
N GLU A 158 -9.27 4.91 11.40
CA GLU A 158 -9.12 6.37 11.51
C GLU A 158 -9.31 6.85 12.96
N HIS A 159 -10.18 6.18 13.77
CA HIS A 159 -10.33 6.49 15.19
C HIS A 159 -9.04 6.19 15.98
N ASN A 160 -8.35 5.11 15.65
CA ASN A 160 -7.06 4.75 16.24
C ASN A 160 -5.90 5.60 15.69
N GLY A 161 -6.16 6.55 14.79
CA GLY A 161 -5.13 7.40 14.18
C GLY A 161 -4.35 6.75 13.05
N TRP A 162 -4.71 5.52 12.64
CA TRP A 162 -4.01 4.80 11.58
C TRP A 162 -4.37 5.31 10.20
N PHE A 163 -3.38 5.29 9.29
CA PHE A 163 -3.63 5.57 7.89
C PHE A 163 -4.50 4.49 7.25
N VAL A 164 -5.36 4.92 6.34
CA VAL A 164 -6.23 4.01 5.57
C VAL A 164 -5.95 4.06 4.06
N GLY A 165 -4.92 4.78 3.65
CA GLY A 165 -4.59 4.94 2.23
C GLY A 165 -3.09 4.98 1.97
N SER A 166 -2.71 4.60 0.75
CA SER A 166 -1.33 4.40 0.27
C SER A 166 -0.64 5.66 -0.25
N GLY A 167 -1.18 6.86 -0.02
CA GLY A 167 -0.58 8.09 -0.56
C GLY A 167 0.90 8.27 -0.23
N ALA A 168 1.35 7.74 0.91
CA ALA A 168 2.77 7.73 1.28
C ALA A 168 3.61 6.83 0.36
N ILE A 169 3.14 5.63 -0.01
CA ILE A 169 3.85 4.72 -0.91
C ILE A 169 3.86 5.25 -2.34
N GLU A 170 2.76 5.88 -2.80
CA GLU A 170 2.68 6.46 -4.13
C GLU A 170 3.67 7.62 -4.31
N SER A 171 3.73 8.53 -3.33
CA SER A 171 4.71 9.62 -3.33
C SER A 171 6.14 9.09 -3.28
N SER A 172 6.40 8.08 -2.47
CA SER A 172 7.70 7.44 -2.33
C SER A 172 8.11 6.68 -3.60
N ASN A 173 7.17 6.07 -4.30
CA ASN A 173 7.44 5.44 -5.60
C ASN A 173 7.91 6.46 -6.65
N LYS A 174 7.38 7.69 -6.63
CA LYS A 174 7.90 8.77 -7.49
C LYS A 174 9.35 9.11 -7.17
N THR A 175 9.68 9.31 -5.90
CA THR A 175 11.02 9.76 -5.48
C THR A 175 12.06 8.64 -5.55
N VAL A 176 11.76 7.45 -5.04
CA VAL A 176 12.70 6.33 -4.98
C VAL A 176 12.88 5.68 -6.35
N VAL A 177 11.78 5.39 -7.06
CA VAL A 177 11.83 4.58 -8.29
C VAL A 177 11.75 5.43 -9.54
N GLN A 178 10.67 6.21 -9.72
CA GLN A 178 10.38 6.81 -11.01
C GLN A 178 11.38 7.88 -11.42
N LEU A 179 11.83 8.74 -10.49
CA LEU A 179 12.78 9.81 -10.77
C LEU A 179 14.14 9.32 -11.31
N ARG A 180 14.46 8.03 -11.11
CA ARG A 180 15.74 7.48 -11.55
C ARG A 180 15.63 6.35 -12.55
N LEU A 181 14.54 5.59 -12.56
CA LEU A 181 14.42 4.43 -13.45
C LEU A 181 13.47 4.65 -14.63
N LYS A 182 12.61 5.67 -14.58
CA LYS A 182 11.57 5.90 -15.60
C LYS A 182 11.73 7.21 -16.38
N GLN A 183 12.95 7.73 -16.51
CA GLN A 183 13.17 8.90 -17.38
C GLN A 183 13.34 8.48 -18.84
N ALA A 184 13.07 9.41 -19.76
CA ALA A 184 13.15 9.16 -21.19
C ALA A 184 14.56 8.66 -21.59
N GLY A 185 14.63 7.58 -22.38
CA GLY A 185 15.87 7.00 -22.87
C GLY A 185 16.60 6.10 -21.91
N MET A 186 16.18 5.98 -20.65
CA MET A 186 16.84 5.09 -19.68
C MET A 186 16.57 3.62 -19.97
N ARG A 187 17.63 2.82 -19.91
CA ARG A 187 17.57 1.36 -19.99
C ARG A 187 18.40 0.79 -18.84
N TRP A 188 17.86 -0.17 -18.13
CA TRP A 188 18.47 -0.76 -16.96
C TRP A 188 18.51 -2.28 -17.08
N SER A 189 19.63 -2.88 -16.67
CA SER A 189 19.61 -4.28 -16.27
C SER A 189 18.85 -4.41 -14.94
N ILE A 190 18.31 -5.59 -14.64
CA ILE A 190 17.64 -5.84 -13.35
C ILE A 190 18.58 -5.56 -12.19
N GLU A 191 19.83 -6.00 -12.31
CA GLU A 191 20.87 -5.80 -11.31
C GLU A 191 21.20 -4.31 -11.11
N GLY A 192 21.48 -3.57 -12.20
CA GLY A 192 21.74 -2.12 -12.14
C GLY A 192 20.56 -1.33 -11.58
N ALA A 193 19.31 -1.73 -11.92
CA ALA A 193 18.12 -1.14 -11.34
C ALA A 193 18.03 -1.39 -9.83
N ASN A 194 18.34 -2.62 -9.36
CA ASN A 194 18.35 -2.94 -7.93
C ASN A 194 19.40 -2.12 -7.18
N TYR A 195 20.62 -2.00 -7.71
CA TYR A 195 21.64 -1.14 -7.08
C TYR A 195 21.16 0.31 -6.98
N MET A 196 20.60 0.86 -8.06
CA MET A 196 20.11 2.24 -8.06
C MET A 196 18.98 2.47 -7.05
N ILE A 197 17.98 1.58 -6.99
CA ILE A 197 16.87 1.75 -6.04
C ILE A 197 17.32 1.53 -4.60
N THR A 198 18.30 0.66 -4.34
CA THR A 198 18.89 0.48 -3.01
C THR A 198 19.59 1.77 -2.55
N LEU A 199 20.43 2.37 -3.40
CA LEU A 199 21.04 3.68 -3.10
C LEU A 199 20.00 4.76 -2.87
N ARG A 200 18.90 4.76 -3.64
CA ARG A 200 17.78 5.71 -3.44
C ARG A 200 17.06 5.46 -2.11
N CYS A 201 16.81 4.21 -1.75
CA CYS A 201 16.25 3.87 -0.44
C CYS A 201 17.12 4.42 0.69
N MET A 202 18.44 4.16 0.65
CA MET A 202 19.36 4.66 1.67
C MET A 202 19.41 6.18 1.73
N TRP A 203 19.40 6.86 0.59
CA TRP A 203 19.34 8.32 0.51
C TRP A 203 18.05 8.88 1.14
N GLU A 204 16.90 8.37 0.72
CA GLU A 204 15.59 8.83 1.20
C GLU A 204 15.30 8.43 2.66
N SER A 205 15.99 7.38 3.17
CA SER A 205 15.99 7.00 4.60
C SER A 205 17.04 7.77 5.43
N ASN A 206 17.72 8.75 4.84
CA ASN A 206 18.77 9.54 5.50
C ASN A 206 19.97 8.73 6.02
N HIS A 207 20.34 7.66 5.31
CA HIS A 207 21.47 6.76 5.64
C HIS A 207 22.66 6.95 4.71
N TRP A 208 22.93 8.17 4.26
CA TRP A 208 24.06 8.43 3.37
C TRP A 208 25.42 8.17 4.02
N ASP A 209 25.51 8.39 5.32
CA ASP A 209 26.70 8.08 6.13
C ASP A 209 27.13 6.61 6.03
N LYS A 210 26.18 5.68 5.97
CA LYS A 210 26.45 4.24 5.75
C LYS A 210 27.07 3.99 4.38
N ILE A 211 26.65 4.72 3.35
CA ILE A 211 27.21 4.61 2.00
C ILE A 211 28.64 5.14 1.98
N GLU A 212 28.87 6.32 2.55
CA GLU A 212 30.22 6.93 2.63
C GLU A 212 31.18 5.99 3.35
N LYS A 213 30.77 5.37 4.44
CA LYS A 213 31.59 4.40 5.17
C LYS A 213 31.95 3.19 4.28
N ILE A 214 30.96 2.58 3.59
CA ILE A 214 31.21 1.44 2.70
C ILE A 214 32.21 1.84 1.61
N VAL A 215 32.02 2.99 0.97
CA VAL A 215 32.92 3.46 -0.09
C VAL A 215 34.33 3.69 0.45
N THR A 216 34.46 4.30 1.62
CA THR A 216 35.78 4.55 2.25
C THR A 216 36.47 3.24 2.61
N ASP A 217 35.76 2.28 3.20
CA ASP A 217 36.33 0.96 3.56
C ASP A 217 36.80 0.13 2.36
N TYR A 218 36.27 0.42 1.14
CA TYR A 218 36.67 -0.27 -0.09
C TYR A 218 37.79 0.44 -0.89
N ILE A 219 38.02 1.73 -0.64
CA ILE A 219 39.01 2.53 -1.38
C ILE A 219 40.37 2.58 -0.66
N TYR A 220 40.40 2.33 0.63
CA TYR A 220 41.61 2.33 1.48
C TYR A 220 41.81 0.99 2.16
#